data_4a99010246bdfad0999975543fea39fa
#
_entry.id   4a99010246bdfad0999975543fea39fa
#
_cell.length_a   1.000
_cell.length_b   1.000
_cell.length_c   1.000
_cell.angle_alpha   90.00
_cell.angle_beta   90.00
_cell.angle_gamma   90.00
#
_symmetry.space_group_name_H-M   'P 1'
#
loop_
_entity.id
_entity.type
_entity.pdbx_description
1 polymer ?
#
loop_
_entity_poly.entity_id
_entity_poly.type
_entity_poly.pdbx_seq_one_letter_code
_entity_poly.pdbx_strand_id
1 'polypeptide(L)'
;MQIFVSFFFIKFLGGKIMSFVGFKKLTIGVFDETGKVPEKNQFVIEGKQDKGATVSAEITGLAKESTKVHGSDIAYYVSQKGTGDVSINFGLLDLPEDVNDKILGYKVNDQKISFMGENTEPPYCAVLLESSDLSGETALLAAFKGKFSRESMKLNTLTNEAFEPEAEEYVFSAIANYAEGDAKGQTVGKYIGSDQESIKALKALTFPAGE
;
A
#
# COMPACT_ATOMS: atom_id res chain seq x y z
N MET A 1 49.31 8.93 39.26
CA MET A 1 48.98 7.71 38.45
C MET A 1 47.48 7.82 38.14
N GLN A 2 47.15 8.41 36.99
CA GLN A 2 45.78 8.62 36.54
C GLN A 2 45.37 7.42 35.70
N ILE A 3 44.31 6.69 36.14
CA ILE A 3 43.74 5.56 35.43
C ILE A 3 42.72 6.13 34.46
N PHE A 4 43.05 6.07 33.14
CA PHE A 4 42.10 6.35 32.07
C PHE A 4 41.20 5.12 31.91
N VAL A 5 39.94 5.24 32.36
CA VAL A 5 38.91 4.25 32.02
C VAL A 5 38.32 4.62 30.66
N SER A 6 38.76 3.87 29.64
CA SER A 6 38.21 3.97 28.30
C SER A 6 36.85 3.31 28.28
N PHE A 7 35.77 4.08 28.23
CA PHE A 7 34.42 3.57 28.00
C PHE A 7 34.32 3.13 26.52
N PHE A 8 34.39 1.84 26.31
CA PHE A 8 34.06 1.23 25.03
C PHE A 8 32.55 1.28 24.85
N PHE A 9 32.06 2.25 24.07
CA PHE A 9 30.66 2.23 23.59
C PHE A 9 30.52 1.07 22.62
N ILE A 10 30.00 -0.06 23.10
CA ILE A 10 29.50 -1.12 22.27
C ILE A 10 28.23 -0.57 21.59
N LYS A 11 28.37 -0.16 20.34
CA LYS A 11 27.25 0.14 19.47
C LYS A 11 26.50 -1.18 19.27
N PHE A 12 25.43 -1.40 20.06
CA PHE A 12 24.49 -2.47 19.79
C PHE A 12 23.94 -2.20 18.38
N LEU A 13 24.32 -3.00 17.41
CA LEU A 13 23.61 -3.13 16.15
C LEU A 13 22.25 -3.78 16.50
N GLY A 14 21.32 -2.98 17.02
CA GLY A 14 19.94 -3.41 17.22
C GLY A 14 19.37 -3.82 15.87
N GLY A 15 19.07 -5.10 15.70
CA GLY A 15 18.33 -5.57 14.54
C GLY A 15 17.04 -4.75 14.45
N LYS A 16 16.73 -4.20 13.25
CA LYS A 16 15.49 -3.46 13.04
C LYS A 16 14.30 -4.35 13.34
N ILE A 17 13.44 -3.92 14.26
CA ILE A 17 12.24 -4.64 14.65
C ILE A 17 11.19 -4.38 13.58
N MET A 18 10.54 -5.43 13.06
CA MET A 18 9.64 -5.38 11.91
C MET A 18 8.16 -5.34 12.33
N SER A 19 7.85 -4.68 13.44
CA SER A 19 6.46 -4.45 13.86
C SER A 19 6.01 -3.07 13.43
N PHE A 20 4.90 -3.02 12.67
CA PHE A 20 4.30 -1.76 12.25
C PHE A 20 3.38 -1.22 13.36
N VAL A 21 3.48 0.08 13.62
CA VAL A 21 2.68 0.78 14.64
C VAL A 21 1.85 1.86 13.97
N GLY A 22 0.56 1.59 13.86
CA GLY A 22 -0.43 2.46 13.23
C GLY A 22 -0.36 2.43 11.71
N PHE A 23 -1.40 2.98 11.09
CA PHE A 23 -1.50 3.23 9.65
C PHE A 23 -1.78 4.72 9.47
N LYS A 24 -0.72 5.51 9.23
CA LYS A 24 -0.77 6.97 9.30
C LYS A 24 -1.26 7.62 8.03
N LYS A 25 -0.89 7.05 6.89
CA LYS A 25 -1.16 7.66 5.60
C LYS A 25 -1.16 6.62 4.49
N LEU A 26 -2.08 6.80 3.55
CA LEU A 26 -2.11 6.12 2.27
C LEU A 26 -1.98 7.16 1.17
N THR A 27 -1.02 6.96 0.27
CA THR A 27 -0.93 7.72 -0.98
C THR A 27 -1.30 6.80 -2.13
N ILE A 28 -2.27 7.22 -2.93
CA ILE A 28 -2.73 6.51 -4.14
C ILE A 28 -2.29 7.33 -5.35
N GLY A 29 -1.58 6.71 -6.28
CA GLY A 29 -1.21 7.32 -7.55
C GLY A 29 -1.91 6.62 -8.70
N VAL A 30 -2.67 7.36 -9.51
CA VAL A 30 -3.35 6.82 -10.70
C VAL A 30 -2.46 7.05 -11.91
N PHE A 31 -2.09 5.98 -12.61
CA PHE A 31 -1.29 6.07 -13.82
C PHE A 31 -2.06 6.74 -14.96
N ASP A 32 -1.35 7.54 -15.74
CA ASP A 32 -1.83 8.03 -17.02
C ASP A 32 -1.52 7.04 -18.16
N GLU A 33 -1.90 7.40 -19.37
CA GLU A 33 -1.68 6.58 -20.59
C GLU A 33 -0.18 6.36 -20.88
N THR A 34 0.70 7.22 -20.36
CA THR A 34 2.16 7.10 -20.51
C THR A 34 2.81 6.21 -19.46
N GLY A 35 2.01 5.69 -18.50
CA GLY A 35 2.51 4.88 -17.39
C GLY A 35 3.20 5.70 -16.29
N LYS A 36 2.90 6.99 -16.19
CA LYS A 36 3.41 7.90 -15.18
C LYS A 36 2.30 8.35 -14.23
N VAL A 37 2.65 8.88 -13.07
CA VAL A 37 1.72 9.38 -12.06
C VAL A 37 1.92 10.88 -11.88
N PRO A 38 1.19 11.73 -12.63
CA PRO A 38 1.22 13.18 -12.44
C PRO A 38 0.78 13.57 -11.03
N GLU A 39 1.28 14.70 -10.50
CA GLU A 39 0.89 15.18 -9.14
C GLU A 39 -0.63 15.30 -8.96
N LYS A 40 -1.35 15.78 -9.97
CA LYS A 40 -2.82 15.89 -9.97
C LYS A 40 -3.55 14.54 -9.84
N ASN A 41 -2.85 13.44 -10.09
CA ASN A 41 -3.35 12.08 -9.99
C ASN A 41 -2.85 11.37 -8.72
N GLN A 42 -2.23 12.10 -7.78
CA GLN A 42 -1.82 11.60 -6.49
C GLN A 42 -2.80 12.05 -5.41
N PHE A 43 -3.35 11.12 -4.68
CA PHE A 43 -4.34 11.34 -3.62
C PHE A 43 -3.77 10.87 -2.30
N VAL A 44 -3.84 11.74 -1.28
CA VAL A 44 -3.29 11.46 0.05
C VAL A 44 -4.43 11.37 1.06
N ILE A 45 -4.54 10.22 1.71
CA ILE A 45 -5.51 9.91 2.76
C ILE A 45 -4.74 9.87 4.08
N GLU A 46 -5.00 10.84 4.97
CA GLU A 46 -4.16 11.07 6.17
C GLU A 46 -4.93 11.52 7.42
N GLY A 47 -6.25 11.30 7.46
CA GLY A 47 -7.09 11.66 8.62
C GLY A 47 -7.29 13.17 8.78
N LYS A 48 -7.28 13.92 7.70
CA LYS A 48 -7.66 15.33 7.65
C LYS A 48 -9.05 15.51 7.08
N GLN A 49 -9.69 16.60 7.46
CA GLN A 49 -11.00 16.98 6.90
C GLN A 49 -10.95 16.96 5.37
N ASP A 50 -11.98 16.40 4.75
CA ASP A 50 -12.16 16.26 3.29
C ASP A 50 -11.05 15.42 2.58
N LYS A 51 -10.27 14.63 3.34
CA LYS A 51 -9.20 13.80 2.79
C LYS A 51 -9.33 12.32 3.13
N GLY A 52 -10.37 11.94 3.87
CA GLY A 52 -10.55 10.59 4.36
C GLY A 52 -9.52 10.20 5.42
N ALA A 53 -9.74 9.04 6.03
CA ALA A 53 -8.86 8.49 7.05
C ALA A 53 -8.57 7.01 6.82
N THR A 54 -7.37 6.60 7.19
CA THR A 54 -6.94 5.20 7.14
C THR A 54 -7.30 4.50 8.44
N VAL A 55 -7.90 3.31 8.36
CA VAL A 55 -8.23 2.46 9.51
C VAL A 55 -7.34 1.23 9.55
N SER A 56 -7.32 0.46 8.46
CA SER A 56 -6.56 -0.78 8.37
C SER A 56 -6.02 -1.02 6.98
N ALA A 57 -4.95 -1.82 6.90
CA ALA A 57 -4.47 -2.41 5.67
C ALA A 57 -3.97 -3.82 5.98
N GLU A 58 -4.51 -4.81 5.29
CA GLU A 58 -4.06 -6.19 5.37
C GLU A 58 -3.47 -6.61 4.04
N ILE A 59 -2.22 -7.07 4.05
CA ILE A 59 -1.49 -7.46 2.85
C ILE A 59 -1.31 -8.97 2.85
N THR A 60 -1.82 -9.61 1.82
CA THR A 60 -1.79 -11.06 1.61
C THR A 60 -1.02 -11.42 0.35
N GLY A 61 -0.74 -12.70 0.13
CA GLY A 61 -0.09 -13.19 -1.09
C GLY A 61 1.40 -12.86 -1.22
N LEU A 62 2.09 -12.40 -0.15
CA LEU A 62 3.52 -12.07 -0.18
C LEU A 62 4.43 -13.27 -0.45
N ALA A 63 3.94 -14.48 -0.28
CA ALA A 63 4.65 -15.71 -0.61
C ALA A 63 3.78 -16.60 -1.48
N LYS A 64 4.39 -17.24 -2.46
CA LYS A 64 3.74 -18.29 -3.25
C LYS A 64 3.58 -19.54 -2.39
N GLU A 65 2.53 -20.32 -2.62
CA GLU A 65 2.37 -21.62 -2.00
C GLU A 65 3.57 -22.52 -2.29
N SER A 66 4.06 -23.21 -1.26
CA SER A 66 5.19 -24.11 -1.41
C SER A 66 4.75 -25.44 -2.04
N THR A 67 5.46 -25.87 -3.08
CA THR A 67 5.29 -27.20 -3.67
C THR A 67 6.37 -28.13 -3.12
N LYS A 68 5.96 -29.24 -2.51
CA LYS A 68 6.87 -30.27 -2.01
C LYS A 68 6.98 -31.41 -3.02
N VAL A 69 8.20 -31.75 -3.40
CA VAL A 69 8.48 -32.93 -4.22
C VAL A 69 9.03 -34.01 -3.31
N HIS A 70 8.40 -35.18 -3.32
CA HIS A 70 8.80 -36.33 -2.53
C HIS A 70 9.69 -37.26 -3.34
N GLY A 71 10.72 -37.81 -2.69
CA GLY A 71 11.60 -38.81 -3.22
C GLY A 71 12.02 -39.74 -2.09
N SER A 72 12.09 -41.08 -2.34
CA SER A 72 12.40 -42.08 -1.32
C SER A 72 11.53 -41.97 -0.05
N ASP A 73 10.24 -41.73 -0.24
CA ASP A 73 9.20 -41.57 0.81
C ASP A 73 9.39 -40.39 1.78
N ILE A 74 10.28 -39.44 1.44
CA ILE A 74 10.51 -38.23 2.21
C ILE A 74 10.28 -36.98 1.35
N ALA A 75 9.97 -35.83 1.98
CA ALA A 75 9.94 -34.55 1.31
C ALA A 75 11.40 -34.13 0.97
N TYR A 76 11.79 -34.36 -0.28
CA TYR A 76 13.15 -34.14 -0.76
C TYR A 76 13.43 -32.71 -1.21
N TYR A 77 12.44 -32.04 -1.80
CA TYR A 77 12.59 -30.69 -2.36
C TYR A 77 11.37 -29.83 -2.06
N VAL A 78 11.61 -28.55 -1.77
CA VAL A 78 10.57 -27.55 -1.61
C VAL A 78 10.82 -26.41 -2.59
N SER A 79 9.85 -26.11 -3.43
CA SER A 79 9.88 -24.95 -4.34
C SER A 79 8.94 -23.87 -3.81
N GLN A 80 9.47 -22.65 -3.58
CA GLN A 80 8.70 -21.49 -3.12
C GLN A 80 9.35 -20.21 -3.65
N LYS A 81 9.34 -20.03 -4.97
CA LYS A 81 9.94 -18.85 -5.62
C LYS A 81 8.87 -17.84 -6.01
N GLY A 82 9.08 -16.58 -5.63
CA GLY A 82 8.23 -15.44 -5.99
C GLY A 82 7.11 -15.18 -4.99
N THR A 83 6.24 -14.25 -5.35
CA THR A 83 5.01 -13.92 -4.61
C THR A 83 3.84 -14.74 -5.14
N GLY A 84 2.79 -14.89 -4.33
CA GLY A 84 1.47 -15.33 -4.76
C GLY A 84 0.70 -14.18 -5.41
N ASP A 85 -0.63 -14.26 -5.36
CA ASP A 85 -1.51 -13.18 -5.78
C ASP A 85 -1.56 -12.13 -4.67
N VAL A 86 -0.75 -11.08 -4.82
CA VAL A 86 -0.64 -10.03 -3.81
C VAL A 86 -1.90 -9.18 -3.82
N SER A 87 -2.56 -9.10 -2.69
CA SER A 87 -3.74 -8.28 -2.46
C SER A 87 -3.60 -7.46 -1.18
N ILE A 88 -4.13 -6.24 -1.20
CA ILE A 88 -4.18 -5.36 -0.03
C ILE A 88 -5.63 -4.99 0.22
N ASN A 89 -6.15 -5.39 1.38
CA ASN A 89 -7.48 -5.03 1.84
C ASN A 89 -7.37 -3.78 2.70
N PHE A 90 -7.98 -2.68 2.27
CA PHE A 90 -8.01 -1.40 2.97
C PHE A 90 -9.34 -1.19 3.67
N GLY A 91 -9.29 -0.76 4.93
CA GLY A 91 -10.40 -0.12 5.62
C GLY A 91 -10.16 1.39 5.62
N LEU A 92 -11.04 2.15 4.98
CA LEU A 92 -10.95 3.61 4.85
C LEU A 92 -12.23 4.27 5.36
N LEU A 93 -12.13 5.46 5.95
CA LEU A 93 -13.25 6.30 6.32
C LEU A 93 -13.28 7.54 5.44
N ASP A 94 -14.48 7.95 5.07
CA ASP A 94 -14.75 9.23 4.39
C ASP A 94 -13.83 9.48 3.17
N LEU A 95 -13.63 8.46 2.33
CA LEU A 95 -12.86 8.65 1.10
C LEU A 95 -13.59 9.66 0.20
N PRO A 96 -12.93 10.76 -0.27
CA PRO A 96 -13.55 11.72 -1.16
C PRO A 96 -14.14 11.06 -2.40
N GLU A 97 -15.35 11.48 -2.79
CA GLU A 97 -16.12 10.88 -3.89
C GLU A 97 -15.35 10.89 -5.22
N ASP A 98 -14.66 12.00 -5.51
CA ASP A 98 -13.86 12.16 -6.72
C ASP A 98 -12.68 11.18 -6.76
N VAL A 99 -12.08 10.87 -5.61
CA VAL A 99 -11.01 9.87 -5.48
C VAL A 99 -11.59 8.47 -5.66
N ASN A 100 -12.71 8.16 -4.97
CA ASN A 100 -13.41 6.89 -5.09
C ASN A 100 -13.76 6.57 -6.55
N ASP A 101 -14.41 7.50 -7.23
CA ASP A 101 -14.84 7.31 -8.61
C ASP A 101 -13.67 7.13 -9.57
N LYS A 102 -12.60 7.88 -9.32
CA LYS A 102 -11.41 7.79 -10.16
C LYS A 102 -10.67 6.49 -10.02
N ILE A 103 -10.47 5.99 -8.78
CA ILE A 103 -9.74 4.72 -8.56
C ILE A 103 -10.57 3.49 -8.97
N LEU A 104 -11.90 3.60 -8.95
CA LEU A 104 -12.83 2.54 -9.36
C LEU A 104 -13.24 2.63 -10.85
N GLY A 105 -12.82 3.70 -11.54
CA GLY A 105 -13.08 3.87 -12.97
C GLY A 105 -14.55 4.19 -13.30
N TYR A 106 -15.28 4.82 -12.37
CA TYR A 106 -16.66 5.21 -12.60
C TYR A 106 -16.73 6.37 -13.60
N LYS A 107 -17.76 6.37 -14.44
CA LYS A 107 -18.01 7.46 -15.38
C LYS A 107 -18.89 8.50 -14.72
N VAL A 108 -18.38 9.74 -14.61
CA VAL A 108 -19.11 10.87 -14.04
C VAL A 108 -19.62 11.74 -15.19
N ASN A 109 -20.93 12.07 -15.19
CA ASN A 109 -21.53 12.99 -16.16
C ASN A 109 -21.44 14.47 -15.72
N ASP A 110 -21.93 15.35 -16.56
CA ASP A 110 -21.93 16.80 -16.29
C ASP A 110 -22.78 17.19 -15.06
N GLN A 111 -23.76 16.36 -14.68
CA GLN A 111 -24.59 16.53 -13.48
C GLN A 111 -23.97 15.90 -12.23
N LYS A 112 -22.70 15.45 -12.30
CA LYS A 112 -21.98 14.77 -11.21
C LYS A 112 -22.62 13.45 -10.75
N ILE A 113 -23.27 12.73 -11.66
CA ILE A 113 -23.80 11.39 -11.40
C ILE A 113 -22.74 10.37 -11.83
N SER A 114 -22.36 9.50 -10.92
CA SER A 114 -21.38 8.42 -11.17
C SER A 114 -22.10 7.16 -11.64
N PHE A 115 -21.65 6.58 -12.73
CA PHE A 115 -22.20 5.38 -13.33
C PHE A 115 -21.20 4.23 -13.21
N MET A 116 -21.71 3.10 -12.76
CA MET A 116 -20.99 1.82 -12.70
C MET A 116 -21.77 0.77 -13.48
N GLY A 117 -21.08 -0.05 -14.25
CA GLY A 117 -21.73 -1.06 -15.09
C GLY A 117 -20.73 -1.88 -15.89
N GLU A 118 -21.22 -2.55 -16.90
CA GLU A 118 -20.48 -3.50 -17.74
C GLU A 118 -19.16 -2.95 -18.34
N ASN A 119 -19.13 -1.64 -18.60
CA ASN A 119 -17.98 -0.94 -19.20
C ASN A 119 -17.11 -0.20 -18.15
N THR A 120 -17.34 -0.46 -16.85
CA THR A 120 -16.51 0.15 -15.79
C THR A 120 -15.17 -0.57 -15.74
N GLU A 121 -14.09 0.18 -15.99
CA GLU A 121 -12.75 -0.35 -15.94
C GLU A 121 -11.89 0.49 -14.98
N PRO A 122 -11.51 -0.07 -13.80
CA PRO A 122 -10.61 0.61 -12.89
C PRO A 122 -9.25 0.87 -13.54
N PRO A 123 -8.71 2.09 -13.42
CA PRO A 123 -7.37 2.41 -13.91
C PRO A 123 -6.29 1.67 -13.13
N TYR A 124 -5.10 1.55 -13.70
CA TYR A 124 -3.95 1.12 -12.94
C TYR A 124 -3.55 2.18 -11.94
N CYS A 125 -3.25 1.73 -10.74
CA CYS A 125 -2.80 2.57 -9.62
C CYS A 125 -1.52 2.00 -9.00
N ALA A 126 -0.77 2.85 -8.31
CA ALA A 126 0.23 2.47 -7.34
C ALA A 126 -0.18 2.97 -5.96
N VAL A 127 0.24 2.30 -4.91
CA VAL A 127 -0.09 2.70 -3.53
C VAL A 127 1.17 2.70 -2.66
N LEU A 128 1.24 3.69 -1.77
CA LEU A 128 2.28 3.81 -0.75
C LEU A 128 1.63 3.97 0.62
N LEU A 129 1.87 3.01 1.49
CA LEU A 129 1.41 2.98 2.86
C LEU A 129 2.51 3.51 3.78
N GLU A 130 2.15 4.40 4.69
CA GLU A 130 3.07 4.96 5.69
C GLU A 130 2.62 4.56 7.10
N SER A 131 3.55 3.97 7.85
CA SER A 131 3.43 3.54 9.23
C SER A 131 4.68 3.98 9.99
N SER A 132 4.81 3.54 11.23
CA SER A 132 6.08 3.59 11.97
C SER A 132 6.45 2.20 12.45
N ASP A 133 7.72 2.01 12.78
CA ASP A 133 8.14 0.86 13.59
C ASP A 133 7.99 1.14 15.09
N LEU A 134 8.32 0.16 15.94
CA LEU A 134 8.29 0.31 17.38
C LEU A 134 9.33 1.32 17.93
N SER A 135 10.34 1.65 17.14
CA SER A 135 11.36 2.65 17.49
C SER A 135 10.95 4.07 17.06
N GLY A 136 9.81 4.22 16.38
CA GLY A 136 9.31 5.50 15.86
C GLY A 136 9.90 5.88 14.48
N GLU A 137 10.73 5.03 13.86
CA GLU A 137 11.23 5.25 12.50
C GLU A 137 10.09 5.10 11.47
N THR A 138 10.24 5.78 10.35
CA THR A 138 9.28 5.69 9.24
C THR A 138 9.33 4.31 8.61
N ALA A 139 8.18 3.68 8.49
CA ALA A 139 7.99 2.43 7.77
C ALA A 139 7.10 2.67 6.54
N LEU A 140 7.64 2.41 5.37
CA LEU A 140 6.97 2.55 4.08
C LEU A 140 6.79 1.18 3.45
N LEU A 141 5.60 0.97 2.90
CA LEU A 141 5.30 -0.18 2.06
C LEU A 141 4.66 0.32 0.76
N ALA A 142 5.22 -0.09 -0.36
CA ALA A 142 4.76 0.28 -1.68
C ALA A 142 4.21 -0.95 -2.41
N ALA A 143 3.09 -0.81 -3.12
CA ALA A 143 2.73 -1.72 -4.20
C ALA A 143 2.78 -0.92 -5.50
N PHE A 144 3.62 -1.37 -6.44
CA PHE A 144 4.04 -0.57 -7.58
C PHE A 144 2.99 -0.49 -8.69
N LYS A 145 2.12 -1.48 -8.83
CA LYS A 145 1.08 -1.49 -9.85
C LYS A 145 -0.07 -2.42 -9.45
N GLY A 146 -1.29 -2.00 -9.69
CA GLY A 146 -2.48 -2.81 -9.43
C GLY A 146 -3.76 -2.07 -9.78
N LYS A 147 -4.89 -2.66 -9.43
CA LYS A 147 -6.22 -2.05 -9.62
C LYS A 147 -7.01 -2.15 -8.33
N PHE A 148 -7.82 -1.11 -8.06
CA PHE A 148 -8.78 -1.12 -6.98
C PHE A 148 -10.09 -1.79 -7.39
N SER A 149 -10.74 -2.43 -6.42
CA SER A 149 -12.11 -2.91 -6.50
C SER A 149 -12.84 -2.65 -5.18
N ARG A 150 -14.15 -2.52 -5.26
CA ARG A 150 -15.05 -2.41 -4.11
C ARG A 150 -16.24 -3.33 -4.37
N GLU A 151 -16.43 -4.34 -3.52
CA GLU A 151 -17.44 -5.37 -3.73
C GLU A 151 -18.83 -4.96 -3.23
N SER A 152 -18.90 -4.09 -2.21
CA SER A 152 -20.18 -3.74 -1.58
C SER A 152 -20.22 -2.29 -1.09
N MET A 153 -21.42 -1.75 -1.04
CA MET A 153 -21.79 -0.53 -0.32
C MET A 153 -22.86 -0.87 0.70
N LYS A 154 -22.71 -0.38 1.93
CA LYS A 154 -23.69 -0.61 2.99
C LYS A 154 -24.46 0.67 3.28
N LEU A 155 -25.77 0.55 3.40
CA LEU A 155 -26.65 1.62 3.83
C LEU A 155 -27.38 1.14 5.09
N ASN A 156 -27.11 1.76 6.21
CA ASN A 156 -27.72 1.42 7.49
C ASN A 156 -28.75 2.48 7.88
N THR A 157 -29.83 2.06 8.52
CA THR A 157 -30.83 3.00 9.06
C THR A 157 -30.26 3.66 10.32
N LEU A 158 -30.61 4.94 10.54
CA LEU A 158 -30.26 5.64 11.78
C LEU A 158 -31.04 4.99 12.97
N THR A 159 -30.34 4.79 14.05
CA THR A 159 -30.91 4.36 15.35
C THR A 159 -30.90 5.53 16.34
N ASN A 160 -31.40 5.31 17.56
CA ASN A 160 -31.31 6.30 18.64
C ASN A 160 -29.91 6.36 19.29
N GLU A 161 -29.01 5.51 18.87
CA GLU A 161 -27.63 5.51 19.35
C GLU A 161 -26.78 6.50 18.56
N ALA A 162 -25.65 6.91 19.13
CA ALA A 162 -24.72 7.76 18.43
C ALA A 162 -24.21 7.05 17.16
N PHE A 163 -24.20 7.78 16.02
CA PHE A 163 -23.66 7.22 14.78
C PHE A 163 -22.15 7.04 14.89
N GLU A 164 -21.70 5.81 14.68
CA GLU A 164 -20.28 5.47 14.56
C GLU A 164 -20.02 5.08 13.10
N PRO A 165 -19.19 5.84 12.35
CA PRO A 165 -18.84 5.49 10.97
C PRO A 165 -18.10 4.15 10.91
N GLU A 166 -18.55 3.25 10.07
CA GLU A 166 -17.84 2.01 9.75
C GLU A 166 -16.86 2.26 8.60
N ALA A 167 -15.68 1.60 8.67
CA ALA A 167 -14.74 1.66 7.58
C ALA A 167 -15.28 0.97 6.33
N GLU A 168 -15.13 1.63 5.20
CA GLU A 168 -15.43 1.06 3.88
C GLU A 168 -14.27 0.21 3.40
N GLU A 169 -14.60 -0.95 2.82
CA GLU A 169 -13.60 -1.91 2.35
C GLU A 169 -13.26 -1.72 0.88
N TYR A 170 -11.97 -1.59 0.59
CA TYR A 170 -11.41 -1.55 -0.76
C TYR A 170 -10.35 -2.64 -0.91
N VAL A 171 -10.37 -3.32 -2.03
CA VAL A 171 -9.36 -4.34 -2.36
C VAL A 171 -8.46 -3.81 -3.47
N PHE A 172 -7.16 -3.85 -3.24
CA PHE A 172 -6.16 -3.52 -4.24
C PHE A 172 -5.45 -4.80 -4.68
N SER A 173 -5.71 -5.24 -5.91
CA SER A 173 -5.05 -6.39 -6.51
C SER A 173 -3.77 -5.95 -7.20
N ALA A 174 -2.62 -6.31 -6.61
CA ALA A 174 -1.32 -5.89 -7.10
C ALA A 174 -0.75 -6.86 -8.14
N ILE A 175 -0.06 -6.31 -9.12
CA ILE A 175 0.68 -7.05 -10.14
C ILE A 175 2.14 -6.59 -10.18
N ALA A 176 3.00 -7.39 -10.81
CA ALA A 176 4.40 -7.02 -11.00
C ALA A 176 4.53 -5.78 -11.89
N ASN A 177 5.44 -4.89 -11.52
CA ASN A 177 5.80 -3.73 -12.32
C ASN A 177 6.78 -4.14 -13.42
N TYR A 178 6.48 -3.82 -14.66
CA TYR A 178 7.38 -4.09 -15.81
C TYR A 178 8.02 -2.82 -16.39
N ALA A 179 7.80 -1.65 -15.77
CA ALA A 179 8.54 -0.44 -16.14
C ALA A 179 10.04 -0.61 -15.87
N GLU A 180 10.87 0.01 -16.69
CA GLU A 180 12.33 -0.03 -16.52
C GLU A 180 12.75 0.64 -15.21
N GLY A 181 13.76 0.08 -14.55
CA GLY A 181 14.30 0.54 -13.27
C GLY A 181 14.37 -0.55 -12.21
N ASP A 182 14.75 -0.17 -11.00
CA ASP A 182 15.02 -1.09 -9.88
C ASP A 182 13.77 -1.88 -9.42
N ALA A 183 12.58 -1.34 -9.67
CA ALA A 183 11.31 -2.00 -9.35
C ALA A 183 10.80 -2.93 -10.47
N LYS A 184 11.57 -3.15 -11.55
CA LYS A 184 11.16 -4.03 -12.64
C LYS A 184 10.99 -5.49 -12.16
N GLY A 185 9.84 -6.07 -12.44
CA GLY A 185 9.48 -7.42 -12.01
C GLY A 185 9.12 -7.53 -10.53
N GLN A 186 9.09 -6.43 -9.79
CA GLN A 186 8.70 -6.41 -8.37
C GLN A 186 7.23 -6.00 -8.21
N THR A 187 6.54 -6.63 -7.26
CA THR A 187 5.15 -6.30 -6.93
C THR A 187 5.08 -5.31 -5.78
N VAL A 188 5.89 -5.52 -4.75
CA VAL A 188 5.94 -4.69 -3.55
C VAL A 188 7.37 -4.30 -3.20
N GLY A 189 7.51 -3.14 -2.57
CA GLY A 189 8.74 -2.63 -2.01
C GLY A 189 8.54 -2.17 -0.57
N LYS A 190 9.59 -2.26 0.24
CA LYS A 190 9.54 -1.90 1.67
C LYS A 190 10.80 -1.13 2.06
N TYR A 191 10.60 -0.09 2.88
CA TYR A 191 11.70 0.61 3.53
C TYR A 191 11.33 0.92 4.99
N ILE A 192 12.26 0.71 5.92
CA ILE A 192 12.14 1.11 7.32
C ILE A 192 13.40 1.89 7.69
N GLY A 193 13.24 3.11 8.14
CA GLY A 193 14.34 3.98 8.54
C GLY A 193 14.02 5.46 8.40
N SER A 194 15.02 6.29 8.69
CA SER A 194 14.91 7.76 8.69
C SER A 194 15.69 8.44 7.57
N ASP A 195 16.37 7.68 6.71
CA ASP A 195 17.13 8.23 5.59
C ASP A 195 16.22 8.80 4.52
N GLN A 196 16.33 10.12 4.29
CA GLN A 196 15.45 10.86 3.38
C GLN A 196 15.70 10.52 1.90
N GLU A 197 16.89 10.11 1.54
CA GLU A 197 17.21 9.73 0.16
C GLU A 197 16.52 8.41 -0.19
N SER A 198 16.58 7.41 0.70
CA SER A 198 15.88 6.14 0.53
C SER A 198 14.35 6.31 0.49
N ILE A 199 13.81 7.19 1.33
CA ILE A 199 12.37 7.53 1.34
C ILE A 199 11.96 8.14 0.00
N LYS A 200 12.75 9.12 -0.51
CA LYS A 200 12.49 9.74 -1.81
C LYS A 200 12.62 8.75 -2.96
N ALA A 201 13.63 7.90 -2.92
CA ALA A 201 13.85 6.88 -3.93
C ALA A 201 12.65 5.91 -4.01
N LEU A 202 12.15 5.39 -2.88
CA LEU A 202 10.98 4.51 -2.88
C LEU A 202 9.72 5.22 -3.38
N LYS A 203 9.51 6.49 -3.02
CA LYS A 203 8.40 7.31 -3.53
C LYS A 203 8.50 7.50 -5.05
N ALA A 204 9.68 7.80 -5.57
CA ALA A 204 9.90 7.97 -7.01
C ALA A 204 9.70 6.67 -7.81
N LEU A 205 10.10 5.52 -7.23
CA LEU A 205 9.83 4.20 -7.82
C LEU A 205 8.33 3.86 -7.81
N THR A 206 7.61 4.29 -6.78
CA THR A 206 6.16 4.03 -6.64
C THR A 206 5.35 4.97 -7.54
N PHE A 207 5.74 6.24 -7.62
CA PHE A 207 5.04 7.27 -8.39
C PHE A 207 6.01 7.90 -9.40
N PRO A 208 6.27 7.23 -10.54
CA PRO A 208 7.13 7.79 -11.57
C PRO A 208 6.51 9.07 -12.09
N ALA A 209 7.25 10.18 -11.95
CA ALA A 209 6.76 11.51 -12.31
C ALA A 209 6.48 11.62 -13.81
N GLY A 210 5.36 12.27 -14.14
CA GLY A 210 5.11 12.81 -15.46
C GLY A 210 6.01 14.01 -15.72
N GLU A 211 6.32 14.28 -16.98
CA GLU A 211 6.92 15.55 -17.42
C GLU A 211 5.91 16.69 -17.27
#